data_c5396f1a31e299f9f13d1c9a109dd087
#
_entry.id   c5396f1a31e299f9f13d1c9a109dd087
#
_cell.length_a   1.000
_cell.length_b   1.000
_cell.length_c   1.000
_cell.angle_alpha   90.00
_cell.angle_beta   90.00
_cell.angle_gamma   90.00
#
_symmetry.space_group_name_H-M   'P 1'
#
loop_
_entity.id
_entity.type
_entity.pdbx_description
1 polymer ?
#
loop_
_entity_poly.entity_id
_entity_poly.type
_entity_poly.pdbx_seq_one_letter_code
_entity_poly.pdbx_strand_id
1 'polypeptide(L)'
;RKDRDRYTDDEDKRFAAQLAAAGLRVNEVDADGNCLFRALADQVEGSAKHHGKYRDEIVAFMRRDEERFKWFVEDDEDWDDYLARLGRDGEWGGNLELVAAANLRSVNVVVHQLEAPKFEICADDNSATRTVHLSYHGEAHYNSVRRKDDYSAEPSSGLPHIGAEAPRPASPDKSLDTLTSGA
;
A
#
# COMPACT_ATOMS: atom_id res chain seq x y z
N ARG A 1 -22.02 -8.56 19.63
CA ARG A 1 -20.89 -9.18 18.97
C ARG A 1 -19.81 -8.15 18.67
N LYS A 2 -19.11 -7.93 19.60
CA LYS A 2 -17.82 -7.60 20.13
C LYS A 2 -16.91 -6.84 19.18
N ASP A 3 -16.72 -5.60 19.57
CA ASP A 3 -15.46 -4.95 19.93
C ASP A 3 -14.25 -5.83 19.53
N ARG A 4 -13.95 -5.81 18.27
CA ARG A 4 -12.64 -6.15 17.78
C ARG A 4 -11.83 -4.87 17.82
N ASP A 5 -10.69 -4.99 18.44
CA ASP A 5 -9.69 -3.99 18.73
C ASP A 5 -9.54 -2.91 17.67
N ARG A 6 -10.55 -2.03 17.61
CA ARG A 6 -10.37 -0.69 17.07
C ARG A 6 -9.39 0.01 17.98
N TYR A 7 -8.53 0.80 17.43
CA TYR A 7 -7.88 1.83 18.21
C TYR A 7 -8.93 2.55 19.06
N THR A 8 -8.54 2.92 20.26
CA THR A 8 -9.40 3.77 21.08
C THR A 8 -9.64 5.09 20.35
N ASP A 9 -10.71 5.79 20.64
CA ASP A 9 -10.99 7.12 20.06
C ASP A 9 -9.80 8.08 20.16
N ASP A 10 -8.95 7.92 21.15
CA ASP A 10 -7.73 8.71 21.32
C ASP A 10 -6.64 8.29 20.35
N GLU A 11 -6.45 7.00 20.13
CA GLU A 11 -5.49 6.48 19.15
C GLU A 11 -5.88 6.87 17.73
N ASP A 12 -7.15 6.79 17.36
CA ASP A 12 -7.66 7.25 16.08
C ASP A 12 -7.40 8.75 15.86
N LYS A 13 -7.61 9.58 16.88
CA LYS A 13 -7.30 11.01 16.82
C LYS A 13 -5.80 11.28 16.66
N ARG A 14 -4.97 10.56 17.41
CA ARG A 14 -3.50 10.67 17.30
C ARG A 14 -3.01 10.25 15.93
N PHE A 15 -3.54 9.15 15.39
CA PHE A 15 -3.18 8.69 14.08
C PHE A 15 -3.64 9.65 12.96
N ALA A 16 -4.86 10.18 13.07
CA ALA A 16 -5.34 11.20 12.16
C ALA A 16 -4.46 12.47 12.22
N ALA A 17 -4.03 12.90 13.40
CA ALA A 17 -3.11 14.02 13.56
C ALA A 17 -1.71 13.73 12.95
N GLN A 18 -1.19 12.52 13.15
CA GLN A 18 0.07 12.07 12.54
C GLN A 18 0.01 12.14 11.01
N LEU A 19 -1.04 11.62 10.40
CA LEU A 19 -1.24 11.67 8.96
C LEU A 19 -1.45 13.10 8.46
N ALA A 20 -2.23 13.91 9.19
CA ALA A 20 -2.49 15.30 8.84
C ALA A 20 -1.21 16.16 8.83
N ALA A 21 -0.26 15.89 9.72
CA ALA A 21 1.05 16.54 9.72
C ALA A 21 1.86 16.24 8.46
N ALA A 22 1.61 15.10 7.82
CA ALA A 22 2.19 14.71 6.53
C ALA A 22 1.33 15.17 5.31
N GLY A 23 0.27 15.95 5.52
CA GLY A 23 -0.63 16.37 4.45
C GLY A 23 -1.59 15.28 3.97
N LEU A 24 -1.81 14.26 4.80
CA LEU A 24 -2.61 13.08 4.50
C LEU A 24 -3.87 13.03 5.37
N ARG A 25 -4.82 12.20 4.97
CA ARG A 25 -6.01 11.84 5.73
C ARG A 25 -6.38 10.38 5.53
N VAL A 26 -7.04 9.82 6.52
CA VAL A 26 -7.72 8.54 6.37
C VAL A 26 -8.96 8.72 5.50
N ASN A 27 -9.17 7.81 4.58
CA ASN A 27 -10.42 7.59 3.86
C ASN A 27 -10.96 6.24 4.32
N GLU A 28 -11.91 6.30 5.24
CA GLU A 28 -12.44 5.11 5.92
C GLU A 28 -13.13 4.17 4.94
N VAL A 29 -12.95 2.87 5.14
CA VAL A 29 -13.66 1.81 4.45
C VAL A 29 -14.37 0.91 5.46
N ASP A 30 -15.37 0.14 5.00
CA ASP A 30 -16.13 -0.75 5.87
C ASP A 30 -15.23 -1.81 6.53
N ALA A 31 -15.45 -2.04 7.83
CA ALA A 31 -14.74 -3.04 8.63
C ALA A 31 -15.47 -4.40 8.55
N ASP A 32 -15.40 -5.06 7.40
CA ASP A 32 -16.20 -6.25 7.07
C ASP A 32 -15.37 -7.46 6.58
N GLY A 33 -14.07 -7.50 6.87
CA GLY A 33 -13.17 -8.52 6.34
C GLY A 33 -12.70 -8.28 4.89
N ASN A 34 -13.33 -7.33 4.18
CA ASN A 34 -12.88 -6.88 2.86
C ASN A 34 -12.03 -5.61 2.92
N CYS A 35 -11.71 -5.09 4.09
CA CYS A 35 -11.12 -3.77 4.28
C CYS A 35 -9.84 -3.56 3.46
N LEU A 36 -8.94 -4.54 3.40
CA LEU A 36 -7.73 -4.49 2.58
C LEU A 36 -8.07 -4.27 1.11
N PHE A 37 -8.97 -5.09 0.56
CA PHE A 37 -9.37 -5.03 -0.85
C PHE A 37 -10.16 -3.75 -1.16
N ARG A 38 -10.96 -3.26 -0.19
CA ARG A 38 -11.65 -1.96 -0.29
C ARG A 38 -10.67 -0.81 -0.34
N ALA A 39 -9.68 -0.80 0.53
CA ALA A 39 -8.67 0.24 0.59
C ALA A 39 -7.80 0.26 -0.69
N LEU A 40 -7.40 -0.90 -1.20
CA LEU A 40 -6.70 -1.04 -2.47
C LEU A 40 -7.55 -0.54 -3.65
N ALA A 41 -8.82 -0.95 -3.73
CA ALA A 41 -9.72 -0.53 -4.79
C ALA A 41 -9.96 0.98 -4.78
N ASP A 42 -10.10 1.59 -3.60
CA ASP A 42 -10.21 3.05 -3.46
C ASP A 42 -8.95 3.76 -3.98
N GLN A 43 -7.78 3.25 -3.64
CA GLN A 43 -6.52 3.84 -4.07
C GLN A 43 -6.30 3.74 -5.59
N VAL A 44 -6.62 2.61 -6.19
CA VAL A 44 -6.27 2.30 -7.58
C VAL A 44 -7.37 2.69 -8.56
N GLU A 45 -8.64 2.58 -8.18
CA GLU A 45 -9.79 2.86 -9.06
C GLU A 45 -10.70 3.99 -8.53
N GLY A 46 -10.39 4.56 -7.36
CA GLY A 46 -11.21 5.64 -6.77
C GLY A 46 -12.48 5.16 -6.09
N SER A 47 -12.70 3.85 -5.95
CA SER A 47 -13.93 3.32 -5.38
C SER A 47 -13.72 2.02 -4.61
N ALA A 48 -13.95 2.05 -3.31
CA ALA A 48 -13.95 0.88 -2.44
C ALA A 48 -15.00 -0.19 -2.81
N LYS A 49 -15.96 0.16 -3.65
CA LYS A 49 -17.02 -0.78 -4.11
C LYS A 49 -16.48 -1.89 -5.00
N HIS A 50 -15.33 -1.69 -5.61
CA HIS A 50 -14.72 -2.68 -6.51
C HIS A 50 -13.90 -3.75 -5.78
N HIS A 51 -14.00 -3.85 -4.44
CA HIS A 51 -13.22 -4.77 -3.61
C HIS A 51 -13.33 -6.23 -4.04
N GLY A 52 -14.52 -6.70 -4.44
CA GLY A 52 -14.73 -8.07 -4.89
C GLY A 52 -13.92 -8.40 -6.14
N LYS A 53 -13.94 -7.52 -7.14
CA LYS A 53 -13.08 -7.62 -8.33
C LYS A 53 -11.60 -7.69 -7.96
N TYR A 54 -11.16 -6.83 -7.00
CA TYR A 54 -9.76 -6.82 -6.54
C TYR A 54 -9.38 -8.12 -5.86
N ARG A 55 -10.24 -8.67 -5.02
CA ARG A 55 -10.05 -9.98 -4.39
C ARG A 55 -9.86 -11.07 -5.44
N ASP A 56 -10.77 -11.15 -6.41
CA ASP A 56 -10.73 -12.17 -7.46
C ASP A 56 -9.45 -12.07 -8.29
N GLU A 57 -9.04 -10.86 -8.66
CA GLU A 57 -7.84 -10.63 -9.46
C GLU A 57 -6.55 -10.95 -8.70
N ILE A 58 -6.48 -10.63 -7.39
CA ILE A 58 -5.35 -10.96 -6.54
C ILE A 58 -5.24 -12.48 -6.36
N VAL A 59 -6.35 -13.16 -6.08
CA VAL A 59 -6.38 -14.64 -5.97
C VAL A 59 -5.94 -15.29 -7.29
N ALA A 60 -6.44 -14.79 -8.42
CA ALA A 60 -6.05 -15.32 -9.72
C ALA A 60 -4.56 -15.06 -10.03
N PHE A 61 -4.03 -13.91 -9.63
CA PHE A 61 -2.60 -13.61 -9.76
C PHE A 61 -1.74 -14.55 -8.92
N MET A 62 -2.08 -14.74 -7.66
CA MET A 62 -1.37 -15.63 -6.74
C MET A 62 -1.40 -17.08 -7.25
N ARG A 63 -2.54 -17.56 -7.73
CA ARG A 63 -2.69 -18.90 -8.32
C ARG A 63 -1.79 -19.10 -9.55
N ARG A 64 -1.65 -18.08 -10.40
CA ARG A 64 -0.81 -18.15 -11.58
C ARG A 64 0.68 -18.17 -11.25
N ASP A 65 1.06 -17.52 -10.16
CA ASP A 65 2.45 -17.40 -9.72
C ASP A 65 2.67 -18.16 -8.39
N GLU A 66 2.14 -19.40 -8.32
CA GLU A 66 2.14 -20.26 -7.14
C GLU A 66 3.51 -20.38 -6.49
N GLU A 67 4.55 -20.66 -7.28
CA GLU A 67 5.91 -20.87 -6.78
C GLU A 67 6.46 -19.69 -5.99
N ARG A 68 5.92 -18.51 -6.20
CA ARG A 68 6.30 -17.31 -5.49
C ARG A 68 5.61 -17.15 -4.15
N PHE A 69 4.37 -17.60 -4.04
CA PHE A 69 3.50 -17.31 -2.89
C PHE A 69 3.30 -18.49 -1.93
N LYS A 70 3.25 -19.72 -2.43
CA LYS A 70 2.87 -20.87 -1.64
C LYS A 70 3.75 -21.13 -0.41
N TRP A 71 5.01 -20.73 -0.47
CA TRP A 71 5.98 -20.93 0.63
C TRP A 71 5.74 -20.02 1.84
N PHE A 72 4.85 -19.06 1.73
CA PHE A 72 4.49 -18.11 2.79
C PHE A 72 3.14 -18.44 3.45
N VAL A 73 2.46 -19.47 2.98
CA VAL A 73 1.26 -20.02 3.62
C VAL A 73 1.71 -20.89 4.80
N GLU A 74 0.98 -20.88 5.89
CA GLU A 74 1.31 -21.67 7.08
C GLU A 74 1.34 -23.16 6.76
N ASP A 75 2.23 -23.92 7.41
CA ASP A 75 2.50 -25.34 7.11
C ASP A 75 1.28 -26.27 7.28
N ASP A 76 0.26 -25.83 7.99
CA ASP A 76 -0.97 -26.57 8.28
C ASP A 76 -2.13 -26.24 7.32
N GLU A 77 -1.96 -25.29 6.39
CA GLU A 77 -2.96 -24.96 5.37
C GLU A 77 -2.46 -25.29 3.96
N ASP A 78 -3.24 -26.08 3.21
CA ASP A 78 -2.96 -26.38 1.81
C ASP A 78 -3.13 -25.13 0.93
N TRP A 79 -2.29 -24.99 -0.09
CA TRP A 79 -2.30 -23.83 -1.00
C TRP A 79 -3.64 -23.60 -1.70
N ASP A 80 -4.27 -24.66 -2.18
CA ASP A 80 -5.56 -24.55 -2.85
C ASP A 80 -6.67 -24.19 -1.87
N ASP A 81 -6.61 -24.70 -0.63
CA ASP A 81 -7.54 -24.37 0.46
C ASP A 81 -7.36 -22.91 0.88
N TYR A 82 -6.11 -22.42 0.99
CA TYR A 82 -5.79 -21.01 1.25
C TYR A 82 -6.44 -20.11 0.20
N LEU A 83 -6.20 -20.37 -1.09
CA LEU A 83 -6.77 -19.57 -2.18
C LEU A 83 -8.30 -19.66 -2.24
N ALA A 84 -8.86 -20.83 -1.97
CA ALA A 84 -10.31 -21.02 -1.91
C ALA A 84 -10.95 -20.25 -0.75
N ARG A 85 -10.28 -20.19 0.40
CA ARG A 85 -10.68 -19.40 1.55
C ARG A 85 -10.56 -17.92 1.24
N LEU A 86 -9.38 -17.46 0.77
CA LEU A 86 -9.11 -16.07 0.44
C LEU A 86 -10.09 -15.50 -0.60
N GLY A 87 -10.56 -16.33 -1.53
CA GLY A 87 -11.54 -15.95 -2.56
C GLY A 87 -12.96 -15.69 -2.04
N ARG A 88 -13.25 -16.03 -0.77
CA ARG A 88 -14.60 -15.79 -0.21
C ARG A 88 -14.76 -14.33 0.17
N ASP A 89 -15.95 -13.81 -0.04
CA ASP A 89 -16.32 -12.48 0.45
C ASP A 89 -16.21 -12.41 1.98
N GLY A 90 -15.62 -11.35 2.50
CA GLY A 90 -15.45 -11.15 3.94
C GLY A 90 -14.23 -11.85 4.56
N GLU A 91 -13.46 -12.60 3.80
CA GLU A 91 -12.21 -13.17 4.30
C GLU A 91 -11.08 -12.15 4.35
N TRP A 92 -10.27 -12.26 5.38
CA TRP A 92 -9.20 -11.31 5.65
C TRP A 92 -8.02 -11.52 4.72
N GLY A 93 -7.49 -10.41 4.20
CA GLY A 93 -6.21 -10.38 3.51
C GLY A 93 -5.13 -9.70 4.35
N GLY A 94 -3.87 -10.00 4.08
CA GLY A 94 -2.73 -9.48 4.81
C GLY A 94 -1.53 -9.11 3.92
N ASN A 95 -0.34 -9.30 4.46
CA ASN A 95 0.89 -8.92 3.78
C ASN A 95 1.10 -9.64 2.45
N LEU A 96 0.71 -10.90 2.35
CA LEU A 96 0.90 -11.70 1.14
C LEU A 96 0.05 -11.12 -0.01
N GLU A 97 -1.19 -10.73 0.28
CA GLU A 97 -2.09 -10.09 -0.67
C GLU A 97 -1.61 -8.68 -1.05
N LEU A 98 -0.96 -7.95 -0.14
CA LEU A 98 -0.35 -6.66 -0.46
C LEU A 98 0.82 -6.82 -1.45
N VAL A 99 1.66 -7.85 -1.27
CA VAL A 99 2.73 -8.17 -2.22
C VAL A 99 2.15 -8.56 -3.58
N ALA A 100 1.10 -9.38 -3.59
CA ALA A 100 0.41 -9.75 -4.82
C ALA A 100 -0.20 -8.53 -5.53
N ALA A 101 -0.86 -7.64 -4.78
CA ALA A 101 -1.46 -6.42 -5.30
C ALA A 101 -0.42 -5.46 -5.88
N ALA A 102 0.71 -5.26 -5.19
CA ALA A 102 1.81 -4.41 -5.64
C ALA A 102 2.30 -4.84 -7.03
N ASN A 103 2.51 -6.15 -7.20
CA ASN A 103 3.00 -6.72 -8.45
C ASN A 103 1.92 -6.76 -9.55
N LEU A 104 0.71 -7.17 -9.20
CA LEU A 104 -0.43 -7.20 -10.14
C LEU A 104 -0.71 -5.82 -10.77
N ARG A 105 -0.53 -4.75 -10.00
CA ARG A 105 -0.87 -3.39 -10.42
C ARG A 105 0.33 -2.51 -10.76
N SER A 106 1.53 -3.03 -10.63
CA SER A 106 2.78 -2.26 -10.80
C SER A 106 2.74 -0.97 -9.98
N VAL A 107 2.45 -1.10 -8.68
CA VAL A 107 2.40 0.01 -7.72
C VAL A 107 3.24 -0.32 -6.50
N ASN A 108 3.83 0.68 -5.88
CA ASN A 108 4.36 0.51 -4.53
C ASN A 108 3.23 0.72 -3.51
N VAL A 109 3.26 -0.03 -2.43
CA VAL A 109 2.28 0.10 -1.34
C VAL A 109 3.00 0.55 -0.08
N VAL A 110 2.55 1.65 0.50
CA VAL A 110 3.02 2.16 1.79
C VAL A 110 1.92 1.96 2.82
N VAL A 111 2.24 1.28 3.91
CA VAL A 111 1.32 1.08 5.03
C VAL A 111 1.78 1.94 6.20
N HIS A 112 0.93 2.88 6.57
CA HIS A 112 1.11 3.75 7.73
C HIS A 112 0.59 3.09 9.00
N GLN A 113 1.30 3.28 10.10
CA GLN A 113 0.94 2.79 11.43
C GLN A 113 1.05 3.93 12.45
N LEU A 114 0.25 3.89 13.51
CA LEU A 114 0.33 4.85 14.59
C LEU A 114 1.68 4.72 15.31
N GLU A 115 2.42 5.83 15.42
CA GLU A 115 3.68 5.92 16.19
C GLU A 115 4.71 4.82 15.89
N ALA A 116 4.59 4.21 14.71
CA ALA A 116 5.51 3.18 14.23
C ALA A 116 6.05 3.56 12.83
N PRO A 117 7.21 3.03 12.43
CA PRO A 117 7.69 3.20 11.08
C PRO A 117 6.68 2.63 10.07
N LYS A 118 6.38 3.41 9.05
CA LYS A 118 5.65 2.88 7.88
C LYS A 118 6.49 1.79 7.24
N PHE A 119 5.86 0.78 6.66
CA PHE A 119 6.55 -0.17 5.81
C PHE A 119 6.12 -0.03 4.37
N GLU A 120 7.00 -0.41 3.47
CA GLU A 120 6.82 -0.26 2.04
C GLU A 120 7.01 -1.60 1.34
N ILE A 121 6.09 -1.89 0.44
CA ILE A 121 6.13 -3.04 -0.45
C ILE A 121 6.33 -2.48 -1.86
N CYS A 122 7.47 -2.78 -2.46
CA CYS A 122 7.79 -2.38 -3.83
C CYS A 122 7.37 -3.48 -4.82
N ALA A 123 6.90 -3.08 -5.99
CA ALA A 123 6.78 -4.01 -7.11
C ALA A 123 8.18 -4.48 -7.54
N ASP A 124 8.32 -5.77 -7.86
CA ASP A 124 9.64 -6.43 -8.03
C ASP A 124 10.47 -5.90 -9.19
N ASP A 125 9.83 -5.48 -10.25
CA ASP A 125 10.47 -5.10 -11.50
C ASP A 125 10.81 -3.61 -11.59
N ASN A 126 10.68 -2.86 -10.49
CA ASN A 126 10.75 -1.41 -10.46
C ASN A 126 9.83 -0.72 -11.49
N SER A 127 8.80 -1.43 -11.97
CA SER A 127 7.82 -0.91 -12.93
C SER A 127 6.77 -0.01 -12.28
N ALA A 128 6.82 0.14 -10.95
CA ALA A 128 5.85 0.92 -10.22
C ALA A 128 5.78 2.36 -10.74
N THR A 129 4.60 2.71 -11.27
CA THR A 129 4.33 4.04 -11.82
C THR A 129 3.84 5.02 -10.77
N ARG A 130 3.41 4.50 -9.62
CA ARG A 130 2.89 5.29 -8.49
C ARG A 130 2.99 4.52 -7.18
N THR A 131 2.85 5.26 -6.09
CA THR A 131 2.75 4.71 -4.73
C THR A 131 1.33 4.91 -4.22
N VAL A 132 0.72 3.84 -3.70
CA VAL A 132 -0.57 3.87 -3.00
C VAL A 132 -0.36 3.78 -1.51
N HIS A 133 -1.24 4.39 -0.74
CA HIS A 133 -1.08 4.53 0.70
C HIS A 133 -2.27 3.94 1.45
N LEU A 134 -1.97 3.09 2.41
CA LEU A 134 -2.93 2.49 3.32
C LEU A 134 -2.59 2.88 4.75
N SER A 135 -3.54 2.82 5.67
CA SER A 135 -3.31 2.86 7.11
C SER A 135 -3.77 1.55 7.73
N TYR A 136 -3.00 1.07 8.72
CA TYR A 136 -3.31 -0.13 9.47
C TYR A 136 -3.65 0.24 10.90
N HIS A 137 -4.85 -0.11 11.34
CA HIS A 137 -5.42 0.27 12.63
C HIS A 137 -5.65 -0.96 13.51
N GLY A 138 -5.26 -0.87 14.78
CA GLY A 138 -5.38 -1.98 15.71
C GLY A 138 -4.64 -3.22 15.20
N GLU A 139 -5.21 -4.39 15.39
CA GLU A 139 -4.57 -5.63 14.97
C GLU A 139 -5.06 -6.13 13.60
N ALA A 140 -6.00 -5.42 12.94
CA ALA A 140 -6.66 -6.07 11.83
C ALA A 140 -7.48 -5.19 10.86
N HIS A 141 -7.36 -3.86 10.85
CA HIS A 141 -8.16 -3.05 9.94
C HIS A 141 -7.32 -2.14 9.04
N TYR A 142 -7.56 -2.24 7.74
CA TYR A 142 -6.96 -1.35 6.74
C TYR A 142 -7.95 -0.27 6.31
N ASN A 143 -7.45 0.97 6.17
CA ASN A 143 -8.15 2.04 5.49
C ASN A 143 -7.29 2.58 4.33
N SER A 144 -7.93 3.25 3.39
CA SER A 144 -7.26 4.01 2.36
C SER A 144 -6.69 5.31 2.94
N VAL A 145 -5.56 5.77 2.43
CA VAL A 145 -4.95 7.05 2.82
C VAL A 145 -4.82 7.94 1.59
N ARG A 146 -5.42 9.13 1.65
CA ARG A 146 -5.43 10.11 0.57
C ARG A 146 -4.77 11.41 0.99
N ARG A 147 -4.44 12.27 0.05
CA ARG A 147 -4.05 13.63 0.35
C ARG A 147 -5.18 14.34 1.11
N LYS A 148 -4.80 15.27 1.98
CA LYS A 148 -5.77 15.98 2.82
C LYS A 148 -6.84 16.74 2.01
N ASP A 149 -6.50 17.18 0.81
CA ASP A 149 -7.34 17.93 -0.12
C ASP A 149 -8.01 17.05 -1.20
N ASP A 150 -7.72 15.74 -1.23
CA ASP A 150 -8.32 14.79 -2.19
C ASP A 150 -9.60 14.18 -1.64
N TYR A 151 -10.74 14.67 -2.14
CA TYR A 151 -12.09 14.15 -1.88
C TYR A 151 -12.74 13.60 -3.17
N SER A 152 -11.94 13.39 -4.21
CA SER A 152 -12.43 12.89 -5.49
C SER A 152 -12.84 11.42 -5.40
N ALA A 153 -13.67 10.98 -6.33
CA ALA A 153 -13.98 9.57 -6.58
C ALA A 153 -13.05 8.98 -7.68
N GLU A 154 -11.97 9.69 -7.97
CA GLU A 154 -10.96 9.26 -8.93
C GLU A 154 -9.88 8.41 -8.22
N PRO A 155 -9.12 7.61 -8.96
CA PRO A 155 -7.93 6.96 -8.42
C PRO A 155 -7.06 7.96 -7.65
N SER A 156 -6.51 7.55 -6.52
CA SER A 156 -5.57 8.40 -5.80
C SER A 156 -4.46 8.85 -6.76
N SER A 157 -4.16 10.14 -6.79
CA SER A 157 -3.14 10.71 -7.68
C SER A 157 -1.72 10.17 -7.40
N GLY A 158 -1.61 9.24 -6.44
CA GLY A 158 -0.35 8.76 -5.93
C GLY A 158 0.37 9.84 -5.13
N LEU A 159 0.91 9.46 -4.00
CA LEU A 159 1.81 10.35 -3.26
C LEU A 159 3.22 10.13 -3.81
N PRO A 160 4.05 11.17 -3.88
CA PRO A 160 5.44 10.95 -4.24
C PRO A 160 6.05 9.92 -3.28
N HIS A 161 6.87 9.06 -3.83
CA HIS A 161 7.64 8.10 -3.04
C HIS A 161 8.38 8.85 -1.93
N ILE A 162 8.00 8.60 -0.67
CA ILE A 162 8.62 9.27 0.48
C ILE A 162 9.93 8.55 0.76
N GLY A 163 10.95 8.90 0.07
CA GLY A 163 12.28 8.29 0.10
C GLY A 163 13.11 8.67 -1.13
N ALA A 164 12.50 9.27 -2.13
CA ALA A 164 13.26 9.95 -3.17
C ALA A 164 13.95 11.16 -2.52
N GLU A 165 15.20 10.96 -2.13
CA GLU A 165 16.12 12.07 -1.87
C GLU A 165 15.97 13.07 -3.01
N ALA A 166 15.71 14.34 -2.67
CA ALA A 166 15.65 15.40 -3.68
C ALA A 166 16.85 15.24 -4.63
N PRO A 167 16.67 15.41 -5.94
CA PRO A 167 17.77 15.25 -6.87
C PRO A 167 18.93 16.12 -6.36
N ARG A 168 20.06 15.47 -6.09
CA ARG A 168 21.26 16.20 -5.67
C ARG A 168 21.54 17.27 -6.71
N PRO A 169 21.76 18.53 -6.32
CA PRO A 169 22.16 19.54 -7.27
C PRO A 169 23.39 19.01 -8.02
N ALA A 170 23.35 19.10 -9.33
CA ALA A 170 24.44 18.66 -10.19
C ALA A 170 25.75 19.25 -9.66
N SER A 171 26.73 18.40 -9.40
CA SER A 171 28.06 18.83 -9.01
C SER A 171 28.57 19.80 -10.09
N PRO A 172 29.15 20.96 -9.74
CA PRO A 172 29.71 21.85 -10.73
C PRO A 172 30.79 21.11 -11.52
N ASP A 173 30.62 21.16 -12.84
CA ASP A 173 31.51 20.57 -13.82
C ASP A 173 32.96 21.09 -13.59
N LYS A 174 33.84 20.20 -13.18
CA LYS A 174 35.28 20.46 -13.06
C LYS A 174 35.97 20.20 -14.40
N SER A 175 35.50 20.84 -15.43
CA SER A 175 36.19 20.79 -16.73
C SER A 175 36.41 22.21 -17.28
N LEU A 176 37.34 22.94 -16.63
CA LEU A 176 37.95 24.12 -17.26
C LEU A 176 39.14 24.58 -16.39
N ASP A 177 40.22 23.80 -16.39
CA ASP A 177 41.53 24.35 -16.00
C ASP A 177 42.63 23.45 -16.59
N THR A 178 42.79 23.50 -17.90
CA THR A 178 44.07 23.14 -18.55
C THR A 178 44.14 23.85 -19.88
N LEU A 179 44.55 25.08 -19.87
CA LEU A 179 45.22 25.76 -21.01
C LEU A 179 45.74 27.12 -20.51
N THR A 180 46.95 27.13 -19.99
CA THR A 180 47.94 28.22 -20.20
C THR A 180 49.19 27.89 -19.39
N SER A 181 50.14 27.28 -20.07
CA SER A 181 51.57 27.47 -19.79
C SER A 181 52.34 26.93 -21.00
N GLY A 182 52.72 27.85 -21.86
CA GLY A 182 53.56 27.61 -23.00
C GLY A 182 54.03 28.93 -23.56
N ALA A 183 55.09 29.46 -23.03
CA ALA A 183 56.06 30.34 -23.68
C ALA A 183 57.23 30.57 -22.75
#